data_d104e4b8665d1aa12bcc043757dd7681
#
_entry.id   d104e4b8665d1aa12bcc043757dd7681
#
_cell.length_a   1.000
_cell.length_b   1.000
_cell.length_c   1.000
_cell.angle_alpha   90.00
_cell.angle_beta   90.00
_cell.angle_gamma   90.00
#
_symmetry.space_group_name_H-M   'P 1'
#
loop_
_entity.id
_entity.type
_entity.pdbx_description
1 polymer ?
#
loop_
_entity_poly.entity_id
_entity_poly.type
_entity_poly.pdbx_seq_one_letter_code
_entity_poly.pdbx_strand_id
1 'polypeptide(L)'
;MVRKSQSCSKIGGSTNSAFLAMIPKEKEAKSFDRFRPISLCNIGYKIITKIMANRLKHILPYLILENQGGFVNGRKIQDNIILVQEAIHSSQKNGDKGMVVKLDLANAFDRVSHPFLL
;
A
#
# COMPACT_ATOMS: atom_id res chain seq x y z
N MET A 1 10.18 -24.62 -8.55
CA MET A 1 9.63 -23.86 -7.43
C MET A 1 8.29 -23.24 -7.78
N VAL A 2 8.19 -22.28 -8.68
CA VAL A 2 6.93 -21.60 -9.08
C VAL A 2 5.85 -22.60 -9.52
N ARG A 3 6.17 -23.53 -10.42
CA ARG A 3 5.23 -24.59 -10.87
C ARG A 3 4.68 -25.44 -9.71
N LYS A 4 5.53 -25.79 -8.73
CA LYS A 4 5.13 -26.59 -7.57
C LYS A 4 4.17 -25.81 -6.65
N SER A 5 4.43 -24.54 -6.42
CA SER A 5 3.52 -23.66 -5.66
C SER A 5 2.18 -23.47 -6.38
N GLN A 6 2.20 -23.41 -7.69
CA GLN A 6 0.99 -23.28 -8.50
C GLN A 6 0.11 -24.54 -8.47
N SER A 7 0.73 -25.73 -8.51
CA SER A 7 -0.01 -27.00 -8.44
C SER A 7 -0.53 -27.34 -7.04
N CYS A 8 0.20 -26.96 -5.98
CA CYS A 8 -0.17 -27.27 -4.60
C CYS A 8 -0.94 -26.15 -3.89
N SER A 9 -1.09 -24.97 -4.51
CA SER A 9 -1.68 -23.75 -3.90
C SER A 9 -1.03 -23.37 -2.56
N LYS A 10 0.21 -23.83 -2.30
CA LYS A 10 0.96 -23.56 -1.07
C LYS A 10 2.40 -23.20 -1.37
N ILE A 11 2.94 -22.25 -0.61
CA ILE A 11 4.35 -21.89 -0.64
C ILE A 11 5.06 -22.66 0.46
N GLY A 12 6.15 -23.37 0.13
CA GLY A 12 6.92 -24.14 1.11
C GLY A 12 7.46 -23.24 2.24
N GLY A 13 7.51 -23.77 3.48
CA GLY A 13 7.91 -23.02 4.68
C GLY A 13 9.27 -22.32 4.56
N SER A 14 10.28 -22.96 3.95
CA SER A 14 11.59 -22.37 3.70
C SER A 14 11.54 -21.15 2.75
N THR A 15 10.57 -21.11 1.86
CA THR A 15 10.36 -19.97 0.93
C THR A 15 9.54 -18.85 1.57
N ASN A 16 8.65 -19.22 2.49
CA ASN A 16 7.74 -18.29 3.17
C ASN A 16 8.35 -17.74 4.49
N SER A 17 9.65 -17.88 4.70
CA SER A 17 10.35 -17.29 5.84
C SER A 17 10.88 -15.90 5.48
N ALA A 18 10.80 -14.96 6.42
CA ALA A 18 11.31 -13.61 6.29
C ALA A 18 11.99 -13.18 7.58
N PHE A 19 13.05 -12.38 7.47
CA PHE A 19 13.62 -11.65 8.60
C PHE A 19 12.93 -10.30 8.74
N LEU A 20 12.63 -9.90 9.97
CA LEU A 20 12.09 -8.57 10.26
C LEU A 20 13.21 -7.64 10.71
N ALA A 21 13.43 -6.58 9.97
CA ALA A 21 14.31 -5.47 10.35
C ALA A 21 13.45 -4.33 10.88
N MET A 22 13.73 -3.89 12.10
CA MET A 22 13.02 -2.78 12.75
C MET A 22 13.78 -1.48 12.52
N ILE A 23 13.20 -0.54 11.76
CA ILE A 23 13.78 0.77 11.49
C ILE A 23 13.09 1.82 12.35
N PRO A 24 13.84 2.59 13.18
CA PRO A 24 13.25 3.62 14.00
C PRO A 24 12.68 4.76 13.13
N LYS A 25 11.50 5.26 13.48
CA LYS A 25 10.88 6.45 12.86
C LYS A 25 11.53 7.75 13.38
N GLU A 26 12.11 7.69 14.57
CA GLU A 26 12.70 8.82 15.30
C GLU A 26 14.04 8.40 15.94
N LYS A 27 14.92 9.37 16.22
CA LYS A 27 16.26 9.11 16.80
C LYS A 27 16.25 8.42 18.16
N GLU A 28 15.16 8.56 18.93
CA GLU A 28 15.00 7.97 20.27
C GLU A 28 13.74 7.13 20.40
N ALA A 29 13.56 6.17 19.49
CA ALA A 29 12.41 5.29 19.53
C ALA A 29 12.51 4.31 20.72
N LYS A 30 11.68 4.50 21.77
CA LYS A 30 11.63 3.64 22.98
C LYS A 30 10.48 2.63 22.96
N SER A 31 9.51 2.76 22.06
CA SER A 31 8.35 1.88 21.94
C SER A 31 8.29 1.24 20.56
N PHE A 32 7.77 0.04 20.46
CA PHE A 32 7.63 -0.70 19.18
C PHE A 32 6.80 0.07 18.14
N ASP A 33 5.82 0.86 18.55
CA ASP A 33 4.99 1.69 17.66
C ASP A 33 5.79 2.75 16.89
N ARG A 34 6.99 3.07 17.41
CA ARG A 34 7.91 4.03 16.80
C ARG A 34 8.93 3.40 15.85
N PHE A 35 8.77 2.11 15.58
CA PHE A 35 9.54 1.39 14.58
C PHE A 35 8.69 1.07 13.36
N ARG A 36 9.35 0.92 12.21
CA ARG A 36 8.76 0.39 10.98
C ARG A 36 9.31 -1.01 10.77
N PRO A 37 8.50 -2.06 10.83
CA PRO A 37 8.95 -3.39 10.47
C PRO A 37 9.15 -3.48 8.97
N ILE A 38 10.33 -3.93 8.53
CA ILE A 38 10.61 -4.23 7.12
C ILE A 38 10.88 -5.73 7.01
N SER A 39 10.07 -6.40 6.19
CA SER A 39 10.22 -7.83 5.92
C SER A 39 11.25 -8.08 4.84
N LEU A 40 12.36 -8.72 5.20
CA LEU A 40 13.41 -9.17 4.29
C LEU A 40 13.08 -10.60 3.82
N CYS A 41 12.23 -10.69 2.79
CA CYS A 41 11.83 -11.95 2.20
C CYS A 41 12.93 -12.53 1.31
N ASN A 42 12.95 -13.86 1.19
CA ASN A 42 13.88 -14.53 0.28
C ASN A 42 13.53 -14.27 -1.19
N ILE A 43 14.50 -14.54 -2.08
CA ILE A 43 14.37 -14.25 -3.51
C ILE A 43 13.21 -15.04 -4.14
N GLY A 44 13.02 -16.30 -3.73
CA GLY A 44 11.95 -17.14 -4.27
C GLY A 44 10.56 -16.56 -3.99
N TYR A 45 10.33 -16.07 -2.77
CA TYR A 45 9.09 -15.38 -2.40
C TYR A 45 8.89 -14.11 -3.23
N LYS A 46 9.94 -13.29 -3.38
CA LYS A 46 9.90 -12.06 -4.18
C LYS A 46 9.55 -12.31 -5.65
N ILE A 47 10.04 -13.40 -6.24
CA ILE A 47 9.68 -13.77 -7.61
C ILE A 47 8.20 -14.10 -7.73
N ILE A 48 7.66 -14.91 -6.82
CA ILE A 48 6.24 -15.30 -6.83
C ILE A 48 5.36 -14.05 -6.67
N THR A 49 5.63 -13.23 -5.67
CA THR A 49 4.85 -12.00 -5.41
C THR A 49 4.95 -11.01 -6.57
N LYS A 50 6.10 -10.91 -7.24
CA LYS A 50 6.27 -10.06 -8.42
C LYS A 50 5.43 -10.54 -9.61
N ILE A 51 5.35 -11.85 -9.84
CA ILE A 51 4.49 -12.42 -10.88
C ILE A 51 3.03 -12.08 -10.60
N MET A 52 2.58 -12.24 -9.35
CA MET A 52 1.22 -11.90 -8.93
C MET A 52 0.94 -10.41 -9.10
N ALA A 53 1.85 -9.55 -8.63
CA ALA A 53 1.73 -8.10 -8.77
C ALA A 53 1.65 -7.66 -10.24
N ASN A 54 2.46 -8.26 -11.12
CA ASN A 54 2.42 -7.95 -12.55
C ASN A 54 1.07 -8.33 -13.19
N ARG A 55 0.46 -9.44 -12.76
CA ARG A 55 -0.88 -9.85 -13.22
C ARG A 55 -1.96 -8.90 -12.73
N LEU A 56 -1.94 -8.56 -11.44
CA LEU A 56 -2.90 -7.63 -10.83
C LEU A 56 -2.81 -6.23 -11.44
N LYS A 57 -1.62 -5.78 -11.81
CA LYS A 57 -1.39 -4.46 -12.38
C LYS A 57 -2.31 -4.12 -13.56
N HIS A 58 -2.67 -5.11 -14.38
CA HIS A 58 -3.56 -4.91 -15.53
C HIS A 58 -5.04 -4.83 -15.16
N ILE A 59 -5.42 -5.42 -14.03
CA ILE A 59 -6.81 -5.51 -13.56
C ILE A 59 -7.15 -4.37 -12.62
N LEU A 60 -6.20 -3.91 -11.82
CA LEU A 60 -6.39 -2.86 -10.81
C LEU A 60 -7.07 -1.58 -11.31
N PRO A 61 -6.74 -1.04 -12.50
CA PRO A 61 -7.40 0.17 -13.00
C PRO A 61 -8.93 0.03 -13.17
N TYR A 62 -9.42 -1.19 -13.40
CA TYR A 62 -10.85 -1.48 -13.58
C TYR A 62 -11.58 -1.75 -12.25
N LEU A 63 -10.84 -2.19 -11.22
CA LEU A 63 -11.41 -2.54 -9.92
C LEU A 63 -11.40 -1.35 -8.94
N ILE A 64 -10.48 -0.41 -9.13
CA ILE A 64 -10.25 0.67 -8.18
C ILE A 64 -10.87 1.96 -8.69
N LEU A 65 -11.61 2.64 -7.81
CA LEU A 65 -12.27 3.92 -8.10
C LEU A 65 -11.28 4.94 -8.69
N GLU A 66 -11.76 5.79 -9.59
CA GLU A 66 -10.93 6.78 -10.29
C GLU A 66 -10.24 7.76 -9.34
N ASN A 67 -10.84 8.06 -8.20
CA ASN A 67 -10.30 8.96 -7.18
C ASN A 67 -9.07 8.42 -6.45
N GLN A 68 -8.81 7.11 -6.52
CA GLN A 68 -7.65 6.47 -5.92
C GLN A 68 -6.41 6.65 -6.81
N GLY A 69 -5.56 7.61 -6.49
CA GLY A 69 -4.33 7.90 -7.25
C GLY A 69 -3.13 7.02 -6.90
N GLY A 70 -3.06 6.51 -5.67
CA GLY A 70 -1.90 5.74 -5.20
C GLY A 70 -1.86 4.30 -5.68
N PHE A 71 -0.67 3.82 -6.07
CA PHE A 71 -0.37 2.42 -6.44
C PHE A 71 -1.09 1.87 -7.68
N VAL A 72 -1.85 2.69 -8.41
CA VAL A 72 -2.52 2.31 -9.66
C VAL A 72 -1.70 2.79 -10.85
N ASN A 73 -1.44 1.88 -11.80
CA ASN A 73 -0.64 2.23 -12.98
C ASN A 73 -1.32 3.30 -13.83
N GLY A 74 -0.54 4.29 -14.28
CA GLY A 74 -1.02 5.40 -15.10
C GLY A 74 -1.64 6.56 -14.32
N ARG A 75 -1.90 6.42 -13.01
CA ARG A 75 -2.41 7.50 -12.15
C ARG A 75 -1.26 8.17 -11.40
N LYS A 76 -1.35 9.49 -11.23
CA LYS A 76 -0.34 10.29 -10.53
C LYS A 76 -0.92 10.84 -9.24
N ILE A 77 -0.15 10.77 -8.15
CA ILE A 77 -0.54 11.35 -6.86
C ILE A 77 -0.68 12.89 -6.99
N GLN A 78 0.10 13.50 -7.88
CA GLN A 78 0.06 14.93 -8.16
C GLN A 78 -1.32 15.40 -8.64
N ASP A 79 -2.06 14.58 -9.40
CA ASP A 79 -3.37 14.93 -9.92
C ASP A 79 -4.35 15.22 -8.77
N ASN A 80 -4.31 14.44 -7.70
CA ASN A 80 -5.13 14.67 -6.51
C ASN A 80 -4.74 15.95 -5.76
N ILE A 81 -3.44 16.27 -5.73
CA ILE A 81 -2.94 17.50 -5.08
C ILE A 81 -3.42 18.72 -5.85
N ILE A 82 -3.33 18.70 -7.19
CA ILE A 82 -3.79 19.77 -8.06
C ILE A 82 -5.30 19.98 -7.88
N LEU A 83 -6.08 18.91 -7.90
CA LEU A 83 -7.53 18.97 -7.70
C LEU A 83 -7.89 19.67 -6.38
N VAL A 84 -7.22 19.33 -5.29
CA VAL A 84 -7.44 19.97 -3.97
C VAL A 84 -7.05 21.45 -4.01
N GLN A 85 -5.93 21.80 -4.65
CA GLN A 85 -5.48 23.19 -4.80
C GLN A 85 -6.47 24.02 -5.61
N GLU A 86 -6.98 23.48 -6.71
CA GLU A 86 -7.99 24.14 -7.55
C GLU A 86 -9.31 24.33 -6.80
N ALA A 87 -9.74 23.32 -6.04
CA ALA A 87 -10.94 23.41 -5.21
C ALA A 87 -10.84 24.52 -4.15
N ILE A 88 -9.68 24.61 -3.45
CA ILE A 88 -9.41 25.64 -2.46
C ILE A 88 -9.41 27.04 -3.14
N HIS A 89 -8.70 27.17 -4.25
CA HIS A 89 -8.61 28.44 -4.96
C HIS A 89 -9.99 28.92 -5.48
N SER A 90 -10.78 28.01 -6.03
CA SER A 90 -12.14 28.30 -6.49
C SER A 90 -13.05 28.75 -5.35
N SER A 91 -13.01 28.05 -4.21
CA SER A 91 -13.78 28.42 -3.01
C SER A 91 -13.40 29.81 -2.48
N GLN A 92 -12.12 30.12 -2.42
CA GLN A 92 -11.62 31.45 -2.02
C GLN A 92 -12.09 32.56 -2.96
N LYS A 93 -12.02 32.32 -4.27
CA LYS A 93 -12.43 33.28 -5.29
C LYS A 93 -13.94 33.58 -5.24
N ASN A 94 -14.75 32.57 -4.94
CA ASN A 94 -16.19 32.71 -4.86
C ASN A 94 -16.66 33.24 -3.49
N GLY A 95 -15.77 33.37 -2.52
CA GLY A 95 -16.12 33.75 -1.15
C GLY A 95 -16.84 32.67 -0.35
N ASP A 96 -16.80 31.42 -0.84
CA ASP A 96 -17.42 30.28 -0.18
C ASP A 96 -16.63 29.90 1.09
N LYS A 97 -17.36 29.56 2.16
CA LYS A 97 -16.76 29.02 3.39
C LYS A 97 -16.68 27.51 3.26
N GLY A 98 -15.48 26.98 3.10
CA GLY A 98 -15.23 25.55 3.01
C GLY A 98 -14.23 25.05 4.06
N MET A 99 -14.21 23.75 4.30
CA MET A 99 -13.24 23.08 5.17
C MET A 99 -12.62 21.90 4.42
N VAL A 100 -11.30 21.79 4.46
CA VAL A 100 -10.59 20.62 3.93
C VAL A 100 -10.22 19.71 5.10
N VAL A 101 -10.67 18.46 5.04
CA VAL A 101 -10.36 17.46 6.06
C VAL A 101 -9.42 16.42 5.47
N LYS A 102 -8.23 16.28 6.05
CA LYS A 102 -7.29 15.20 5.72
C LYS A 102 -7.47 14.05 6.70
N LEU A 103 -7.88 12.90 6.17
CA LEU A 103 -8.00 11.67 6.95
C LEU A 103 -6.79 10.77 6.70
N ASP A 104 -6.22 10.21 7.76
CA ASP A 104 -5.15 9.21 7.70
C ASP A 104 -5.51 8.01 8.58
N LEU A 105 -5.30 6.81 8.04
CA LEU A 105 -5.57 5.56 8.76
C LEU A 105 -4.32 5.14 9.53
N ALA A 106 -4.35 5.31 10.84
CA ALA A 106 -3.28 4.83 11.70
C ALA A 106 -3.16 3.30 11.61
N ASN A 107 -1.94 2.81 11.33
CA ASN A 107 -1.62 1.38 11.26
C ASN A 107 -2.56 0.60 10.30
N ALA A 108 -2.83 1.15 9.11
CA ALA A 108 -3.78 0.60 8.16
C ALA A 108 -3.52 -0.88 7.84
N PHE A 109 -2.25 -1.29 7.72
CA PHE A 109 -1.86 -2.67 7.45
C PHE A 109 -2.25 -3.62 8.59
N ASP A 110 -2.04 -3.22 9.84
CA ASP A 110 -2.31 -4.04 11.02
C ASP A 110 -3.80 -4.18 11.33
N ARG A 111 -4.61 -3.29 10.75
CA ARG A 111 -6.07 -3.28 10.93
C ARG A 111 -6.85 -4.08 9.88
N VAL A 112 -6.16 -4.59 8.86
CA VAL A 112 -6.80 -5.46 7.87
C VAL A 112 -7.11 -6.81 8.50
N SER A 113 -8.35 -7.28 8.37
CA SER A 113 -8.76 -8.59 8.86
C SER A 113 -8.07 -9.71 8.06
N HIS A 114 -7.15 -10.44 8.71
CA HIS A 114 -6.45 -11.57 8.08
C HIS A 114 -7.41 -12.69 7.61
N PRO A 115 -8.49 -13.03 8.35
CA PRO A 115 -9.49 -14.00 7.87
C PRO A 115 -10.23 -13.57 6.62
N PHE A 116 -10.31 -12.25 6.36
CA PHE A 116 -10.92 -11.72 5.14
C PHE A 116 -10.01 -11.90 3.91
N LEU A 117 -8.69 -11.98 4.12
CA LEU A 117 -7.70 -12.13 3.04
C LEU A 117 -7.45 -13.60 2.64
N LEU A 118 -7.93 -14.57 3.42
CA LEU A 118 -7.76 -16.01 3.20
C LEU A 118 -9.00 -16.63 2.57
#